data_23de502370c73dbe2c64708e22d95bd1
#
_entry.id   23de502370c73dbe2c64708e22d95bd1
#
_cell.length_a   1.000
_cell.length_b   1.000
_cell.length_c   1.000
_cell.angle_alpha   90.00
_cell.angle_beta   90.00
_cell.angle_gamma   90.00
#
_symmetry.space_group_name_H-M   'P 1'
#
loop_
_entity.id
_entity.type
_entity.pdbx_description
1 polymer ?
#
loop_
_entity_poly.entity_id
_entity_poly.type
_entity_poly.pdbx_seq_one_letter_code
_entity_poly.pdbx_strand_id
1 'polypeptide(L)'
;MRTYKKVLEDGIHLLDAAAIEEAGLDAWLLLEYAADINRAWYYAHMDEILDKKTESRYLEMCAKRAQHIPLQHITGRAYFMGY
;
A
#
# COMPACT_ATOMS: atom_id res chain seq x y z
N MET A 1 14.71 -4.07 -9.70
CA MET A 1 13.61 -4.62 -8.90
C MET A 1 13.69 -4.14 -7.47
N ARG A 2 12.56 -3.98 -6.82
CA ARG A 2 12.53 -3.40 -5.49
C ARG A 2 12.01 -4.39 -4.46
N THR A 3 12.47 -4.23 -3.21
CA THR A 3 11.99 -5.04 -2.11
C THR A 3 10.61 -4.57 -1.65
N TYR A 4 9.92 -5.39 -0.89
CA TYR A 4 8.65 -5.01 -0.27
C TYR A 4 8.80 -3.73 0.53
N LYS A 5 9.90 -3.64 1.30
CA LYS A 5 10.17 -2.46 2.12
C LYS A 5 10.30 -1.20 1.26
N LYS A 6 11.06 -1.29 0.17
CA LYS A 6 11.28 -0.13 -0.69
C LYS A 6 10.00 0.31 -1.39
N VAL A 7 9.22 -0.66 -1.84
CA VAL A 7 7.95 -0.36 -2.51
C VAL A 7 6.97 0.30 -1.53
N LEU A 8 6.95 -0.18 -0.29
CA LEU A 8 6.10 0.44 0.73
C LEU A 8 6.53 1.88 1.00
N GLU A 9 7.85 2.12 1.11
CA GLU A 9 8.36 3.48 1.31
C GLU A 9 7.95 4.40 0.16
N ASP A 10 8.04 3.90 -1.07
CA ASP A 10 7.62 4.70 -2.22
C ASP A 10 6.13 5.02 -2.16
N GLY A 11 5.31 4.07 -1.73
CA GLY A 11 3.89 4.30 -1.56
C GLY A 11 3.60 5.36 -0.50
N ILE A 12 4.30 5.28 0.63
CA ILE A 12 4.15 6.27 1.71
C ILE A 12 4.52 7.66 1.21
N HIS A 13 5.66 7.78 0.50
CA HIS A 13 6.10 9.07 -0.03
C HIS A 13 5.10 9.65 -1.02
N LEU A 14 4.54 8.80 -1.86
CA LEU A 14 3.56 9.24 -2.87
C LEU A 14 2.31 9.80 -2.19
N LEU A 15 1.80 9.11 -1.16
CA LEU A 15 0.61 9.55 -0.46
C LEU A 15 0.90 10.78 0.41
N ASP A 16 2.07 10.82 1.02
CA ASP A 16 2.45 11.97 1.83
C ASP A 16 2.57 13.22 0.96
N ALA A 17 3.15 13.08 -0.22
CA ALA A 17 3.26 14.21 -1.17
C ALA A 17 1.89 14.69 -1.64
N ALA A 18 0.88 13.84 -1.60
CA ALA A 18 -0.48 14.20 -1.98
C ALA A 18 -1.30 14.71 -0.79
N ALA A 19 -0.65 14.94 0.35
CA ALA A 19 -1.27 15.43 1.58
C ALA A 19 -2.32 14.48 2.14
N ILE A 20 -2.11 13.18 1.97
CA ILE A 20 -2.96 12.16 2.60
C ILE A 20 -2.59 12.10 4.07
N GLU A 21 -3.55 12.36 4.93
CA GLU A 21 -3.33 12.53 6.36
C GLU A 21 -2.67 11.32 7.01
N GLU A 22 -3.12 10.12 6.69
CA GLU A 22 -2.54 8.91 7.24
C GLU A 22 -1.83 8.11 6.16
N ALA A 23 -0.86 8.76 5.52
CA ALA A 23 -0.14 8.16 4.39
C ALA A 23 0.46 6.79 4.73
N GLY A 24 1.09 6.68 5.90
CA GLY A 24 1.71 5.42 6.30
C GLY A 24 0.71 4.29 6.45
N LEU A 25 -0.41 4.56 7.10
CA LEU A 25 -1.44 3.55 7.30
C LEU A 25 -2.10 3.16 5.97
N ASP A 26 -2.45 4.16 5.18
CA ASP A 26 -3.11 3.90 3.89
C ASP A 26 -2.19 3.13 2.95
N ALA A 27 -0.91 3.51 2.90
CA ALA A 27 0.06 2.81 2.06
C ALA A 27 0.20 1.35 2.49
N TRP A 28 0.19 1.10 3.80
CA TRP A 28 0.26 -0.26 4.31
C TRP A 28 -0.98 -1.07 3.94
N LEU A 29 -2.16 -0.50 4.14
CA LEU A 29 -3.40 -1.21 3.83
C LEU A 29 -3.47 -1.58 2.35
N LEU A 30 -3.01 -0.70 1.49
CA LEU A 30 -2.97 -0.97 0.05
C LEU A 30 -1.98 -2.09 -0.28
N LEU A 31 -0.83 -2.11 0.39
CA LEU A 31 0.14 -3.17 0.16
C LEU A 31 -0.37 -4.52 0.65
N GLU A 32 -1.00 -4.52 1.81
CA GLU A 32 -1.59 -5.72 2.37
C GLU A 32 -2.58 -6.33 1.40
N TYR A 33 -3.40 -5.49 0.80
CA TYR A 33 -4.39 -5.93 -0.16
C TYR A 33 -3.76 -6.39 -1.48
N ALA A 34 -2.85 -5.59 -2.02
CA ALA A 34 -2.26 -5.87 -3.33
C ALA A 34 -1.40 -7.13 -3.33
N ALA A 35 -0.65 -7.33 -2.26
CA ALA A 35 0.26 -8.48 -2.14
C ALA A 35 -0.36 -9.64 -1.38
N ASP A 36 -1.54 -9.45 -0.79
CA ASP A 36 -2.23 -10.48 0.00
C ASP A 36 -1.36 -11.02 1.13
N ILE A 37 -0.83 -10.09 1.92
CA ILE A 37 0.07 -10.40 3.04
C ILE A 37 -0.45 -9.77 4.33
N ASN A 38 0.10 -10.18 5.46
CA ASN A 38 -0.17 -9.54 6.74
C ASN A 38 1.12 -8.96 7.31
N ARG A 39 1.03 -8.27 8.44
CA ARG A 39 2.20 -7.62 9.02
C ARG A 39 3.27 -8.61 9.47
N ALA A 40 2.87 -9.75 10.03
CA ALA A 40 3.83 -10.75 10.46
C ALA A 40 4.63 -11.27 9.28
N TRP A 41 3.96 -11.57 8.18
CA TRP A 41 4.63 -12.01 6.97
C TRP A 41 5.55 -10.92 6.44
N TYR A 42 5.06 -9.68 6.42
CA TYR A 42 5.85 -8.55 5.92
C TYR A 42 7.17 -8.41 6.69
N TYR A 43 7.12 -8.43 8.02
CA TYR A 43 8.34 -8.25 8.80
C TYR A 43 9.34 -9.38 8.59
N ALA A 44 8.86 -10.57 8.26
CA ALA A 44 9.75 -11.70 7.97
C ALA A 44 10.32 -11.65 6.56
N HIS A 45 9.66 -10.95 5.62
CA HIS A 45 10.01 -11.00 4.20
C HIS A 45 10.20 -9.62 3.55
N MET A 46 10.30 -8.57 4.35
CA MET A 46 10.36 -7.21 3.81
C MET A 46 11.58 -6.94 2.92
N ASP A 47 12.63 -7.74 3.07
CA ASP A 47 13.82 -7.59 2.25
C ASP A 47 13.77 -8.42 0.97
N GLU A 48 12.70 -9.15 0.75
CA GLU A 48 12.54 -9.94 -0.48
C GLU A 48 12.04 -9.06 -1.61
N ILE A 49 12.34 -9.48 -2.82
CA ILE A 49 11.95 -8.75 -4.01
C ILE A 49 10.47 -8.97 -4.30
N LEU A 50 9.74 -7.88 -4.47
CA LEU A 50 8.33 -7.94 -4.85
C LEU A 50 8.25 -8.16 -6.36
N ASP A 51 7.35 -9.03 -6.82
CA ASP A 51 7.22 -9.26 -8.24
C ASP A 51 6.68 -8.01 -8.94
N LYS A 52 7.12 -7.83 -10.18
CA LYS A 52 6.85 -6.60 -10.90
C LYS A 52 5.36 -6.35 -11.11
N LYS A 53 4.59 -7.41 -11.33
CA LYS A 53 3.16 -7.29 -11.55
C LYS A 53 2.46 -6.74 -10.30
N THR A 54 2.80 -7.27 -9.14
CA THR A 54 2.23 -6.80 -7.88
C THR A 54 2.71 -5.38 -7.57
N GLU A 55 3.97 -5.09 -7.86
CA GLU A 55 4.50 -3.75 -7.67
C GLU A 55 3.73 -2.72 -8.49
N SER A 56 3.50 -3.00 -9.77
CA SER A 56 2.77 -2.10 -10.66
C SER A 56 1.34 -1.89 -10.17
N ARG A 57 0.69 -2.98 -9.77
CA ARG A 57 -0.67 -2.90 -9.25
C ARG A 57 -0.73 -2.05 -7.98
N TYR A 58 0.23 -2.26 -7.08
CA TYR A 58 0.28 -1.50 -5.83
C TYR A 58 0.47 -0.01 -6.10
N LEU A 59 1.44 0.34 -6.95
CA LEU A 59 1.71 1.75 -7.24
C LEU A 59 0.52 2.42 -7.92
N GLU A 60 -0.20 1.68 -8.77
CA GLU A 60 -1.42 2.21 -9.38
C GLU A 60 -2.48 2.49 -8.32
N MET A 61 -2.62 1.59 -7.35
CA MET A 61 -3.57 1.79 -6.24
C MET A 61 -3.18 3.00 -5.39
N CYS A 62 -1.88 3.17 -5.13
CA CYS A 62 -1.40 4.34 -4.40
C CYS A 62 -1.67 5.63 -5.19
N ALA A 63 -1.51 5.60 -6.51
CA ALA A 63 -1.80 6.76 -7.35
C ALA A 63 -3.28 7.13 -7.26
N LYS A 64 -4.17 6.15 -7.22
CA LYS A 64 -5.60 6.42 -7.05
C LYS A 64 -5.87 7.05 -5.68
N ARG A 65 -5.24 6.53 -4.64
CA ARG A 65 -5.41 7.11 -3.29
C ARG A 65 -4.87 8.52 -3.24
N ALA A 66 -3.77 8.78 -3.94
CA ALA A 66 -3.19 10.13 -4.02
C ALA A 66 -4.15 11.14 -4.66
N GLN A 67 -5.11 10.66 -5.46
CA GLN A 67 -6.17 11.48 -6.01
C GLN A 67 -7.35 11.63 -5.05
N HIS A 68 -7.17 11.18 -3.81
CA HIS A 68 -8.17 11.22 -2.75
C HIS A 68 -9.37 10.31 -3.01
N ILE A 69 -9.17 9.25 -3.79
CA ILE A 69 -10.19 8.22 -3.94
C ILE A 69 -10.22 7.41 -2.66
N PRO A 70 -11.38 7.19 -2.03
CA PRO A 70 -11.45 6.43 -0.77
C PRO A 70 -10.91 5.02 -0.92
N LEU A 71 -10.26 4.51 0.13
CA LEU A 71 -9.68 3.18 0.12
C LEU A 71 -10.69 2.11 -0.31
N GLN A 72 -11.91 2.19 0.19
CA GLN A 72 -12.94 1.19 -0.13
C GLN A 72 -13.27 1.16 -1.61
N HIS A 73 -13.11 2.27 -2.31
CA HIS A 73 -13.33 2.32 -3.76
C HIS A 73 -12.16 1.71 -4.53
N ILE A 74 -10.98 1.73 -3.94
CA ILE A 74 -9.78 1.18 -4.59
C ILE A 74 -9.72 -0.34 -4.41
N THR A 75 -10.03 -0.83 -3.20
CA THR A 75 -9.89 -2.24 -2.86
C THR A 75 -11.20 -3.00 -2.93
N GLY A 76 -12.33 -2.31 -2.90
CA GLY A 76 -13.63 -2.95 -2.81
C GLY A 76 -13.97 -3.45 -1.41
N ARG A 77 -13.15 -3.09 -0.42
CA ARG A 77 -13.37 -3.48 0.97
C ARG A 77 -13.74 -2.27 1.81
N ALA A 78 -14.58 -2.50 2.80
CA ALA A 78 -14.88 -1.49 3.79
C ALA A 78 -13.91 -1.64 4.95
N TYR A 79 -13.26 -0.54 5.34
CA TYR A 79 -12.32 -0.52 6.44
C TYR A 79 -12.98 0.22 7.61
N PHE A 80 -13.63 -0.53 8.48
CA PHE A 80 -14.28 0.05 9.65
C PHE A 80 -13.34 -0.03 10.83
N MET A 81 -12.76 1.10 11.15
CA MET A 81 -11.84 1.17 12.28
C MET A 81 -12.63 1.17 13.58
N GLY A 82 -12.11 0.45 14.56
CA GLY A 82 -12.72 0.46 15.89
C GLY A 82 -13.86 -0.54 16.09
N TYR A 83 -14.04 -1.44 15.19
CA TYR A 83 -15.06 -2.47 15.34
C TYR A 83 -14.47 -3.80 15.65
#